data_04ef85acbbe3d0277575815acbb02517
#
_entry.id   04ef85acbbe3d0277575815acbb02517
#
_cell.length_a   1.000
_cell.length_b   1.000
_cell.length_c   1.000
_cell.angle_alpha   90.00
_cell.angle_beta   90.00
_cell.angle_gamma   90.00
#
_symmetry.space_group_name_H-M   'P 1'
#
loop_
_entity.id
_entity.type
_entity.pdbx_description
1 polymer ?
#
loop_
_entity_poly.entity_id
_entity_poly.type
_entity_poly.pdbx_seq_one_letter_code
_entity_poly.pdbx_strand_id
1 'polypeptide(L)'
;MSFAPRFSITNPIAAALTRIERARGFLDAAKLSEDWIRRMGERALVLEAHHTTHIEGTRLTLKQSEHLLAGEAVPEADPDDAREVLNYRRAFEFVSGYLNEGGPITEGLIREIHRRLVEGVRGGAAAPGEYRKVQNYVVNSVTGKVVYSPPPAHDVPICMRELVEWLNEPSDVHPVLASGVAQFQLVHIHPFLDGNGRTSRLLSTLCLYRAGYDFKRLFAISEFYDRDRPAFYRAIQSVRERDMDLTGWIEYFAGGLAAQLEEVKARGERAIQCDLLARKHGLSDRQMLALDHVLEHGRLAIQDFEAWCPGVHRRTLQRDLKALVGKGLLVEHGTGPTDPTRQYRAGDLLSKAFKEL
;
A
#
# COMPACT_ATOMS: atom_id res chain seq x y z
N MET A 1 20.63 -24.44 14.37
CA MET A 1 21.14 -23.08 14.73
C MET A 1 19.96 -22.16 14.68
N SER A 2 19.78 -21.27 15.66
CA SER A 2 18.67 -20.31 15.63
C SER A 2 18.86 -19.33 14.48
N PHE A 3 17.77 -18.87 13.86
CA PHE A 3 17.81 -17.85 12.81
C PHE A 3 18.40 -16.54 13.36
N ALA A 4 19.45 -16.05 12.73
CA ALA A 4 20.14 -14.81 13.09
C ALA A 4 20.37 -13.97 11.83
N PRO A 5 19.54 -12.94 11.55
CA PRO A 5 19.70 -12.10 10.37
C PRO A 5 20.96 -11.25 10.45
N ARG A 6 21.72 -11.17 9.35
CA ARG A 6 22.94 -10.35 9.24
C ARG A 6 22.66 -9.12 8.40
N PHE A 7 22.87 -7.95 8.97
CA PHE A 7 22.83 -6.66 8.25
C PHE A 7 23.59 -5.59 9.04
N SER A 8 23.97 -4.53 8.37
CA SER A 8 24.60 -3.35 8.97
C SER A 8 23.70 -2.12 8.82
N ILE A 9 23.71 -1.24 9.83
CA ILE A 9 23.02 0.05 9.73
C ILE A 9 23.88 1.00 8.89
N THR A 10 23.39 1.34 7.71
CA THR A 10 24.05 2.25 6.78
C THR A 10 23.44 3.64 6.85
N ASN A 11 24.10 4.65 6.25
CA ASN A 11 23.53 5.99 6.15
C ASN A 11 22.18 6.02 5.40
N PRO A 12 21.96 5.27 4.29
CA PRO A 12 20.64 5.14 3.67
C PRO A 12 19.58 4.59 4.61
N ILE A 13 19.86 3.54 5.38
CA ILE A 13 18.93 3.00 6.38
C ILE A 13 18.61 4.05 7.44
N ALA A 14 19.61 4.70 8.03
CA ALA A 14 19.41 5.72 9.06
C ALA A 14 18.57 6.90 8.51
N ALA A 15 18.84 7.36 7.29
CA ALA A 15 18.06 8.40 6.64
C ALA A 15 16.60 7.96 6.39
N ALA A 16 16.38 6.73 5.92
CA ALA A 16 15.04 6.18 5.72
C ALA A 16 14.26 6.09 7.03
N LEU A 17 14.87 5.56 8.10
CA LEU A 17 14.24 5.51 9.43
C LEU A 17 13.87 6.90 9.94
N THR A 18 14.75 7.89 9.78
CA THR A 18 14.46 9.29 10.18
C THR A 18 13.23 9.85 9.44
N ARG A 19 13.10 9.56 8.14
CA ARG A 19 11.94 9.97 7.33
C ARG A 19 10.65 9.25 7.78
N ILE A 20 10.74 7.95 8.08
CA ILE A 20 9.63 7.14 8.58
C ILE A 20 9.15 7.68 9.93
N GLU A 21 10.06 7.93 10.88
CA GLU A 21 9.69 8.46 12.20
C GLU A 21 9.10 9.87 12.13
N ARG A 22 9.60 10.72 11.22
CA ARG A 22 8.98 12.03 10.95
C ARG A 22 7.55 11.91 10.42
N ALA A 23 7.32 11.00 9.48
CA ALA A 23 5.97 10.77 8.94
C ALA A 23 5.05 10.17 10.01
N ARG A 24 5.54 9.24 10.83
CA ARG A 24 4.82 8.67 11.96
C ARG A 24 4.41 9.75 12.97
N GLY A 25 5.37 10.55 13.43
CA GLY A 25 5.08 11.63 14.37
C GLY A 25 4.07 12.65 13.84
N PHE A 26 4.11 12.95 12.53
CA PHE A 26 3.07 13.76 11.89
C PHE A 26 1.71 13.07 11.95
N LEU A 27 1.59 11.81 11.52
CA LEU A 27 0.32 11.09 11.49
C LEU A 27 -0.28 10.90 12.90
N ASP A 28 0.54 10.74 13.91
CA ASP A 28 0.10 10.60 15.31
C ASP A 28 -0.43 11.93 15.88
N ALA A 29 0.23 13.04 15.56
CA ALA A 29 -0.11 14.37 16.08
C ALA A 29 -1.15 15.14 15.25
N ALA A 30 -1.26 14.86 13.96
CA ALA A 30 -2.11 15.59 13.02
C ALA A 30 -3.60 15.36 13.29
N LYS A 31 -4.37 16.44 13.35
CA LYS A 31 -5.83 16.40 13.46
C LYS A 31 -6.46 16.18 12.07
N LEU A 32 -6.30 14.99 11.55
CA LEU A 32 -6.96 14.54 10.33
C LEU A 32 -8.40 14.13 10.66
N SER A 33 -9.37 14.45 9.78
CA SER A 33 -10.76 14.04 10.00
C SER A 33 -10.90 12.51 9.87
N GLU A 34 -11.78 11.92 10.67
CA GLU A 34 -12.05 10.47 10.62
C GLU A 34 -12.48 10.01 9.24
N ASP A 35 -13.28 10.83 8.55
CA ASP A 35 -13.74 10.55 7.18
C ASP A 35 -12.57 10.54 6.18
N TRP A 36 -11.62 11.46 6.30
CA TRP A 36 -10.41 11.46 5.47
C TRP A 36 -9.57 10.21 5.75
N ILE A 37 -9.33 9.86 7.02
CA ILE A 37 -8.57 8.65 7.40
C ILE A 37 -9.24 7.40 6.81
N ARG A 38 -10.55 7.28 6.95
CA ARG A 38 -11.32 6.14 6.42
C ARG A 38 -11.17 6.04 4.88
N ARG A 39 -11.43 7.12 4.15
CA ARG A 39 -11.31 7.13 2.67
C ARG A 39 -9.90 6.80 2.20
N MET A 40 -8.88 7.36 2.86
CA MET A 40 -7.49 7.08 2.51
C MET A 40 -7.08 5.66 2.86
N GLY A 41 -7.59 5.11 3.96
CA GLY A 41 -7.37 3.71 4.34
C GLY A 41 -8.02 2.73 3.35
N GLU A 42 -9.24 3.01 2.91
CA GLU A 42 -9.92 2.24 1.85
C GLU A 42 -9.11 2.28 0.55
N ARG A 43 -8.62 3.47 0.15
CA ARG A 43 -7.76 3.62 -1.03
C ARG A 43 -6.44 2.86 -0.88
N ALA A 44 -5.79 2.92 0.28
CA ALA A 44 -4.55 2.19 0.54
C ALA A 44 -4.76 0.67 0.45
N LEU A 45 -5.86 0.15 0.96
CA LEU A 45 -6.22 -1.26 0.83
C LEU A 45 -6.42 -1.67 -0.63
N VAL A 46 -7.09 -0.84 -1.43
CA VAL A 46 -7.29 -1.10 -2.86
C VAL A 46 -5.94 -1.13 -3.59
N LEU A 47 -5.07 -0.14 -3.36
CA LEU A 47 -3.74 -0.08 -3.95
C LEU A 47 -2.90 -1.30 -3.54
N GLU A 48 -2.89 -1.65 -2.26
CA GLU A 48 -2.11 -2.79 -1.77
C GLU A 48 -2.64 -4.12 -2.35
N ALA A 49 -3.96 -4.33 -2.39
CA ALA A 49 -4.56 -5.53 -2.97
C ALA A 49 -4.27 -5.65 -4.48
N HIS A 50 -4.42 -4.55 -5.22
CA HIS A 50 -4.12 -4.51 -6.65
C HIS A 50 -2.65 -4.81 -6.91
N HIS A 51 -1.74 -4.02 -6.34
CA HIS A 51 -0.32 -4.12 -6.66
C HIS A 51 0.31 -5.41 -6.17
N THR A 52 -0.09 -5.91 -4.99
CA THR A 52 0.44 -7.19 -4.47
C THR A 52 0.04 -8.39 -5.34
N THR A 53 -1.16 -8.39 -5.92
CA THR A 53 -1.60 -9.45 -6.84
C THR A 53 -1.05 -9.24 -8.25
N HIS A 54 -0.92 -7.99 -8.71
CA HIS A 54 -0.33 -7.65 -10.00
C HIS A 54 1.15 -8.06 -10.08
N ILE A 55 1.93 -7.93 -8.98
CA ILE A 55 3.31 -8.48 -8.88
C ILE A 55 3.33 -9.98 -9.18
N GLU A 56 2.33 -10.73 -8.73
CA GLU A 56 2.21 -12.18 -8.91
C GLU A 56 1.59 -12.58 -10.28
N GLY A 57 1.17 -11.60 -11.09
CA GLY A 57 0.76 -11.83 -12.48
C GLY A 57 -0.71 -11.64 -12.79
N THR A 58 -1.54 -11.13 -11.87
CA THR A 58 -2.92 -10.74 -12.21
C THR A 58 -2.91 -9.60 -13.24
N ARG A 59 -3.93 -9.59 -14.12
CA ARG A 59 -4.02 -8.65 -15.24
C ARG A 59 -5.10 -7.59 -15.06
N LEU A 60 -5.72 -7.54 -13.90
CA LEU A 60 -6.72 -6.53 -13.60
C LEU A 60 -6.11 -5.13 -13.62
N THR A 61 -6.83 -4.18 -14.18
CA THR A 61 -6.50 -2.76 -14.02
C THR A 61 -6.84 -2.30 -12.60
N LEU A 62 -6.21 -1.21 -12.14
CA LEU A 62 -6.53 -0.63 -10.84
C LEU A 62 -8.03 -0.32 -10.71
N LYS A 63 -8.64 0.24 -11.75
CA LYS A 63 -10.08 0.54 -11.79
C LYS A 63 -10.96 -0.70 -11.62
N GLN A 64 -10.60 -1.81 -12.25
CA GLN A 64 -11.31 -3.08 -12.06
C GLN A 64 -11.17 -3.61 -10.63
N SER A 65 -9.98 -3.47 -10.02
CA SER A 65 -9.76 -3.82 -8.62
C SER A 65 -10.58 -2.93 -7.67
N GLU A 66 -10.70 -1.63 -7.95
CA GLU A 66 -11.57 -0.69 -7.21
C GLU A 66 -13.03 -1.14 -7.26
N HIS A 67 -13.57 -1.43 -8.45
CA HIS A 67 -14.94 -1.90 -8.62
C HIS A 67 -15.20 -3.21 -7.87
N LEU A 68 -14.29 -4.20 -8.00
CA LEU A 68 -14.41 -5.49 -7.28
C LEU A 68 -14.44 -5.30 -5.76
N LEU A 69 -13.55 -4.47 -5.23
CA LEU A 69 -13.48 -4.20 -3.79
C LEU A 69 -14.64 -3.32 -3.28
N ALA A 70 -15.29 -2.56 -4.17
CA ALA A 70 -16.56 -1.88 -3.88
C ALA A 70 -17.78 -2.83 -3.92
N GLY A 71 -17.60 -4.11 -4.31
CA GLY A 71 -18.67 -5.09 -4.44
C GLY A 71 -19.42 -5.03 -5.77
N GLU A 72 -18.85 -4.33 -6.76
CA GLU A 72 -19.41 -4.22 -8.09
C GLU A 72 -18.98 -5.40 -8.97
N ALA A 73 -19.81 -5.77 -9.94
CA ALA A 73 -19.48 -6.82 -10.89
C ALA A 73 -18.51 -6.28 -11.96
N VAL A 74 -17.49 -7.07 -12.28
CA VAL A 74 -16.55 -6.83 -13.38
C VAL A 74 -16.56 -8.07 -14.31
N PRO A 75 -17.57 -8.18 -15.19
CA PRO A 75 -17.81 -9.41 -15.96
C PRO A 75 -16.65 -9.82 -16.89
N GLU A 76 -15.83 -8.84 -17.33
CA GLU A 76 -14.67 -9.05 -18.19
C GLU A 76 -13.40 -9.49 -17.44
N ALA A 77 -13.44 -9.51 -16.10
CA ALA A 77 -12.30 -9.93 -15.29
C ALA A 77 -12.11 -11.45 -15.35
N ASP A 78 -10.86 -11.90 -15.40
CA ASP A 78 -10.55 -13.30 -15.14
C ASP A 78 -11.01 -13.69 -13.74
N PRO A 79 -11.77 -14.80 -13.58
CA PRO A 79 -12.32 -15.19 -12.29
C PRO A 79 -11.26 -15.48 -11.22
N ASP A 80 -10.11 -16.01 -11.59
CA ASP A 80 -9.02 -16.28 -10.65
C ASP A 80 -8.33 -14.98 -10.24
N ASP A 81 -8.07 -14.07 -11.18
CA ASP A 81 -7.51 -12.73 -10.87
C ASP A 81 -8.44 -11.95 -9.94
N ALA A 82 -9.75 -11.95 -10.22
CA ALA A 82 -10.75 -11.29 -9.37
C ALA A 82 -10.74 -11.89 -7.95
N ARG A 83 -10.67 -13.22 -7.87
CA ARG A 83 -10.64 -13.93 -6.59
C ARG A 83 -9.37 -13.63 -5.80
N GLU A 84 -8.22 -13.51 -6.44
CA GLU A 84 -6.96 -13.15 -5.78
C GLU A 84 -7.05 -11.78 -5.09
N VAL A 85 -7.62 -10.77 -5.75
CA VAL A 85 -7.82 -9.43 -5.17
C VAL A 85 -8.79 -9.49 -3.97
N LEU A 86 -9.91 -10.19 -4.09
CA LEU A 86 -10.89 -10.36 -3.01
C LEU A 86 -10.32 -11.16 -1.83
N ASN A 87 -9.52 -12.19 -2.11
CA ASN A 87 -8.84 -12.98 -1.09
C ASN A 87 -7.82 -12.14 -0.32
N TYR A 88 -7.10 -11.24 -0.99
CA TYR A 88 -6.18 -10.34 -0.30
C TYR A 88 -6.93 -9.46 0.71
N ARG A 89 -8.06 -8.86 0.33
CA ARG A 89 -8.91 -8.10 1.25
C ARG A 89 -9.31 -8.93 2.47
N ARG A 90 -9.81 -10.16 2.27
CA ARG A 90 -10.20 -11.06 3.36
C ARG A 90 -9.04 -11.41 4.29
N ALA A 91 -7.85 -11.64 3.73
CA ALA A 91 -6.65 -11.91 4.51
C ALA A 91 -6.20 -10.68 5.30
N PHE A 92 -6.28 -9.49 4.71
CA PHE A 92 -5.95 -8.22 5.38
C PHE A 92 -6.93 -7.90 6.51
N GLU A 93 -8.23 -8.09 6.30
CA GLU A 93 -9.27 -7.93 7.32
C GLU A 93 -9.04 -8.90 8.50
N PHE A 94 -8.70 -10.15 8.21
CA PHE A 94 -8.34 -11.13 9.23
C PHE A 94 -7.12 -10.71 10.05
N VAL A 95 -6.03 -10.29 9.40
CA VAL A 95 -4.83 -9.76 10.07
C VAL A 95 -5.18 -8.56 10.96
N SER A 96 -6.02 -7.67 10.45
CA SER A 96 -6.47 -6.50 11.19
C SER A 96 -7.27 -6.86 12.44
N GLY A 97 -8.12 -7.89 12.37
CA GLY A 97 -8.86 -8.43 13.52
C GLY A 97 -7.93 -9.07 14.55
N TYR A 98 -7.01 -9.91 14.08
CA TYR A 98 -6.03 -10.59 14.94
C TYR A 98 -5.16 -9.62 15.76
N LEU A 99 -4.77 -8.51 15.17
CA LEU A 99 -3.97 -7.48 15.86
C LEU A 99 -4.71 -6.82 17.03
N ASN A 100 -6.04 -6.69 16.93
CA ASN A 100 -6.85 -6.14 18.00
C ASN A 100 -6.87 -7.05 19.24
N GLU A 101 -6.59 -8.35 19.07
CA GLU A 101 -6.49 -9.34 20.15
C GLU A 101 -5.10 -9.39 20.80
N GLY A 102 -4.08 -8.76 20.19
CA GLY A 102 -2.71 -8.65 20.73
C GLY A 102 -1.92 -9.96 20.80
N GLY A 103 -2.29 -10.96 19.98
CA GLY A 103 -1.66 -12.27 19.96
C GLY A 103 -0.23 -12.31 19.41
N PRO A 104 0.56 -13.37 19.72
CA PRO A 104 1.89 -13.58 19.15
C PRO A 104 1.79 -13.98 17.67
N ILE A 105 2.83 -13.73 16.88
CA ILE A 105 2.93 -14.30 15.53
C ILE A 105 3.22 -15.80 15.69
N THR A 106 2.37 -16.63 15.09
CA THR A 106 2.50 -18.09 15.14
C THR A 106 2.58 -18.70 13.75
N GLU A 107 3.13 -19.90 13.63
CA GLU A 107 3.07 -20.65 12.36
C GLU A 107 1.61 -20.87 11.91
N GLY A 108 0.69 -21.13 12.85
CA GLY A 108 -0.73 -21.26 12.57
C GLY A 108 -1.32 -20.00 11.95
N LEU A 109 -0.95 -18.82 12.45
CA LEU A 109 -1.36 -17.53 11.90
C LEU A 109 -0.85 -17.35 10.47
N ILE A 110 0.45 -17.63 10.20
CA ILE A 110 1.04 -17.51 8.87
C ILE A 110 0.37 -18.47 7.88
N ARG A 111 0.09 -19.69 8.30
CA ARG A 111 -0.63 -20.69 7.48
C ARG A 111 -2.08 -20.26 7.21
N GLU A 112 -2.76 -19.65 8.18
CA GLU A 112 -4.11 -19.13 7.98
C GLU A 112 -4.14 -17.91 7.05
N ILE A 113 -3.17 -17.00 7.14
CA ILE A 113 -2.97 -15.91 6.17
C ILE A 113 -2.82 -16.48 4.77
N HIS A 114 -1.89 -17.43 4.58
CA HIS A 114 -1.70 -18.09 3.29
C HIS A 114 -2.97 -18.76 2.79
N ARG A 115 -3.67 -19.53 3.63
CA ARG A 115 -4.92 -20.21 3.28
C ARG A 115 -5.91 -19.23 2.66
N ARG A 116 -6.14 -18.08 3.32
CA ARG A 116 -7.07 -17.05 2.85
C ARG A 116 -6.64 -16.41 1.54
N LEU A 117 -5.34 -16.22 1.34
CA LEU A 117 -4.80 -15.61 0.12
C LEU A 117 -4.99 -16.47 -1.13
N VAL A 118 -4.91 -17.81 -0.98
CA VAL A 118 -4.92 -18.73 -2.14
C VAL A 118 -6.19 -19.58 -2.24
N GLU A 119 -7.17 -19.37 -1.36
CA GLU A 119 -8.39 -20.19 -1.32
C GLU A 119 -9.19 -20.08 -2.64
N GLY A 120 -9.42 -21.23 -3.27
CA GLY A 120 -10.22 -21.32 -4.50
C GLY A 120 -9.58 -20.71 -5.74
N VAL A 121 -8.29 -20.35 -5.69
CA VAL A 121 -7.55 -19.87 -6.86
C VAL A 121 -6.84 -21.03 -7.54
N ARG A 122 -6.78 -21.01 -8.86
CA ARG A 122 -6.04 -22.00 -9.69
C ARG A 122 -6.34 -23.44 -9.34
N GLY A 123 -7.62 -23.75 -9.09
CA GLY A 123 -8.09 -25.11 -8.87
C GLY A 123 -7.63 -25.79 -7.57
N GLY A 124 -7.15 -25.01 -6.57
CA GLY A 124 -6.71 -25.55 -5.30
C GLY A 124 -5.33 -26.21 -5.29
N ALA A 125 -4.57 -26.07 -6.39
CA ALA A 125 -3.21 -26.64 -6.50
C ALA A 125 -2.20 -26.01 -5.51
N ALA A 126 -2.54 -24.87 -4.92
CA ALA A 126 -1.69 -24.16 -3.96
C ALA A 126 -1.65 -24.78 -2.56
N ALA A 127 -2.40 -25.85 -2.26
CA ALA A 127 -2.52 -26.49 -0.94
C ALA A 127 -2.69 -25.43 0.19
N PRO A 128 -3.87 -24.77 0.29
CA PRO A 128 -4.09 -23.63 1.17
C PRO A 128 -3.74 -23.91 2.64
N GLY A 129 -2.78 -23.16 3.20
CA GLY A 129 -2.34 -23.28 4.57
C GLY A 129 -1.40 -24.46 4.87
N GLU A 130 -0.98 -25.22 3.86
CA GLU A 130 -0.06 -26.33 4.06
C GLU A 130 1.35 -26.02 3.56
N TYR A 131 2.36 -26.36 4.37
CA TYR A 131 3.74 -26.32 3.91
C TYR A 131 3.97 -27.36 2.81
N ARG A 132 4.81 -26.99 1.84
CA ARG A 132 5.18 -27.89 0.75
C ARG A 132 5.91 -29.15 1.26
N LYS A 133 5.58 -30.27 0.66
CA LYS A 133 6.20 -31.57 0.93
C LYS A 133 7.19 -31.97 -0.18
N VAL A 134 7.25 -31.15 -1.24
CA VAL A 134 8.11 -31.36 -2.40
C VAL A 134 9.00 -30.15 -2.62
N GLN A 135 10.12 -30.36 -3.32
CA GLN A 135 10.98 -29.25 -3.73
C GLN A 135 10.25 -28.40 -4.76
N ASN A 136 10.29 -27.09 -4.56
CA ASN A 136 9.87 -26.10 -5.54
C ASN A 136 11.05 -25.21 -5.95
N TYR A 137 10.85 -24.45 -7.01
CA TYR A 137 11.88 -23.57 -7.57
C TYR A 137 11.22 -22.24 -7.96
N VAL A 138 11.94 -21.15 -7.71
CA VAL A 138 11.54 -19.86 -8.24
C VAL A 138 12.13 -19.73 -9.64
N VAL A 139 11.25 -19.55 -10.63
CA VAL A 139 11.65 -19.47 -12.03
C VAL A 139 11.35 -18.08 -12.59
N ASN A 140 12.19 -17.62 -13.49
CA ASN A 140 11.90 -16.41 -14.26
C ASN A 140 10.78 -16.73 -15.25
N SER A 141 9.65 -16.03 -15.14
CA SER A 141 8.43 -16.27 -15.96
C SER A 141 8.64 -16.06 -17.45
N VAL A 142 9.65 -15.28 -17.86
CA VAL A 142 9.94 -14.99 -19.27
C VAL A 142 10.89 -16.04 -19.86
N THR A 143 11.95 -16.41 -19.09
CA THR A 143 12.99 -17.30 -19.61
C THR A 143 12.85 -18.76 -19.20
N GLY A 144 11.97 -19.08 -18.24
CA GLY A 144 11.81 -20.40 -17.64
C GLY A 144 13.02 -20.86 -16.81
N LYS A 145 14.05 -20.04 -16.66
CA LYS A 145 15.26 -20.40 -15.89
C LYS A 145 15.00 -20.34 -14.40
N VAL A 146 15.53 -21.32 -13.67
CA VAL A 146 15.55 -21.28 -12.20
C VAL A 146 16.45 -20.14 -11.75
N VAL A 147 15.88 -19.21 -10.98
CA VAL A 147 16.58 -18.06 -10.39
C VAL A 147 16.88 -18.25 -8.92
N TYR A 148 16.13 -19.16 -8.27
CA TYR A 148 16.36 -19.49 -6.87
C TYR A 148 15.87 -20.91 -6.53
N SER A 149 16.65 -21.63 -5.74
CA SER A 149 16.30 -22.92 -5.13
C SER A 149 16.13 -22.71 -3.62
N PRO A 150 14.89 -22.72 -3.10
CA PRO A 150 14.63 -22.63 -1.67
C PRO A 150 15.23 -23.82 -0.89
N PRO A 151 15.33 -23.73 0.45
CA PRO A 151 15.72 -24.85 1.31
C PRO A 151 14.97 -26.13 0.97
N PRO A 152 15.53 -27.32 1.23
CA PRO A 152 14.82 -28.58 1.05
C PRO A 152 13.48 -28.63 1.76
N ALA A 153 12.50 -29.34 1.21
CA ALA A 153 11.15 -29.38 1.77
C ALA A 153 11.09 -29.88 3.23
N HIS A 154 11.99 -30.80 3.62
CA HIS A 154 12.08 -31.30 4.98
C HIS A 154 12.62 -30.30 5.99
N ASP A 155 13.32 -29.25 5.55
CA ASP A 155 13.83 -28.19 6.41
C ASP A 155 12.81 -27.08 6.67
N VAL A 156 11.74 -26.98 5.84
CA VAL A 156 10.74 -25.92 5.94
C VAL A 156 10.14 -25.78 7.35
N PRO A 157 9.71 -26.86 8.04
CA PRO A 157 9.17 -26.73 9.38
C PRO A 157 10.15 -26.17 10.41
N ILE A 158 11.44 -26.49 10.26
CA ILE A 158 12.50 -26.00 11.15
C ILE A 158 12.72 -24.51 10.88
N CYS A 159 12.90 -24.13 9.61
CA CYS A 159 13.11 -22.74 9.22
C CYS A 159 11.94 -21.83 9.60
N MET A 160 10.69 -22.31 9.48
CA MET A 160 9.51 -21.54 9.85
C MET A 160 9.40 -21.36 11.36
N ARG A 161 9.72 -22.38 12.15
CA ARG A 161 9.76 -22.28 13.60
C ARG A 161 10.82 -21.28 14.05
N GLU A 162 12.03 -21.37 13.53
CA GLU A 162 13.12 -20.42 13.85
C GLU A 162 12.74 -18.97 13.49
N LEU A 163 12.07 -18.75 12.34
CA LEU A 163 11.55 -17.43 11.98
C LEU A 163 10.52 -16.92 13.00
N VAL A 164 9.57 -17.76 13.39
CA VAL A 164 8.50 -17.40 14.33
C VAL A 164 9.06 -17.14 15.73
N GLU A 165 10.01 -17.95 16.19
CA GLU A 165 10.73 -17.73 17.45
C GLU A 165 11.41 -16.36 17.44
N TRP A 166 12.20 -16.07 16.39
CA TRP A 166 12.89 -14.79 16.24
C TRP A 166 11.91 -13.59 16.22
N LEU A 167 10.75 -13.71 15.57
CA LEU A 167 9.74 -12.65 15.51
C LEU A 167 9.06 -12.34 16.86
N ASN A 168 9.11 -13.27 17.81
CA ASN A 168 8.50 -13.13 19.12
C ASN A 168 9.51 -12.89 20.26
N GLU A 169 10.79 -13.08 20.01
CA GLU A 169 11.84 -12.76 20.97
C GLU A 169 11.98 -11.24 21.15
N PRO A 170 12.23 -10.79 22.39
CA PRO A 170 12.61 -9.40 22.61
C PRO A 170 13.87 -9.04 21.81
N SER A 171 13.82 -7.94 21.07
CA SER A 171 14.91 -7.56 20.17
C SER A 171 15.09 -6.05 20.17
N ASP A 172 16.35 -5.59 20.10
CA ASP A 172 16.71 -4.18 19.87
C ASP A 172 16.65 -3.79 18.38
N VAL A 173 16.31 -4.71 17.50
CA VAL A 173 16.14 -4.42 16.08
C VAL A 173 14.93 -3.52 15.87
N HIS A 174 15.15 -2.39 15.20
CA HIS A 174 14.08 -1.45 14.90
C HIS A 174 12.91 -2.15 14.17
N PRO A 175 11.64 -1.93 14.57
CA PRO A 175 10.48 -2.66 14.02
C PRO A 175 10.37 -2.63 12.49
N VAL A 176 10.73 -1.52 11.85
CA VAL A 176 10.76 -1.41 10.38
C VAL A 176 11.77 -2.40 9.79
N LEU A 177 12.95 -2.52 10.39
CA LEU A 177 13.97 -3.45 9.90
C LEU A 177 13.56 -4.90 10.15
N ALA A 178 13.00 -5.20 11.33
CA ALA A 178 12.46 -6.52 11.64
C ALA A 178 11.36 -6.95 10.67
N SER A 179 10.49 -6.03 10.28
CA SER A 179 9.45 -6.26 9.26
C SER A 179 10.06 -6.59 7.88
N GLY A 180 11.10 -5.87 7.45
CA GLY A 180 11.83 -6.17 6.22
C GLY A 180 12.53 -7.54 6.28
N VAL A 181 13.13 -7.90 7.42
CA VAL A 181 13.73 -9.23 7.65
C VAL A 181 12.66 -10.32 7.54
N ALA A 182 11.49 -10.13 8.18
CA ALA A 182 10.38 -11.09 8.12
C ALA A 182 9.93 -11.35 6.69
N GLN A 183 9.79 -10.30 5.88
CA GLN A 183 9.39 -10.43 4.48
C GLN A 183 10.42 -11.23 3.67
N PHE A 184 11.69 -10.87 3.78
CA PHE A 184 12.76 -11.58 3.07
C PHE A 184 12.84 -13.04 3.51
N GLN A 185 12.84 -13.31 4.82
CA GLN A 185 13.05 -14.65 5.34
C GLN A 185 11.93 -15.61 4.91
N LEU A 186 10.66 -15.16 4.89
CA LEU A 186 9.57 -16.01 4.39
C LEU A 186 9.72 -16.28 2.88
N VAL A 187 10.10 -15.27 2.08
CA VAL A 187 10.38 -15.47 0.65
C VAL A 187 11.58 -16.39 0.44
N HIS A 188 12.59 -16.35 1.32
CA HIS A 188 13.75 -17.23 1.26
C HIS A 188 13.37 -18.68 1.59
N ILE A 189 12.65 -18.91 2.68
CA ILE A 189 12.19 -20.27 3.07
C ILE A 189 11.25 -20.82 1.99
N HIS A 190 10.40 -19.98 1.42
CA HIS A 190 9.42 -20.33 0.38
C HIS A 190 8.55 -21.52 0.79
N PRO A 191 7.84 -21.41 1.93
CA PRO A 191 7.28 -22.58 2.61
C PRO A 191 6.08 -23.20 1.89
N PHE A 192 5.44 -22.50 0.96
CA PHE A 192 4.23 -22.93 0.28
C PHE A 192 4.49 -23.25 -1.20
N LEU A 193 3.54 -23.94 -1.84
CA LEU A 193 3.64 -24.23 -3.28
C LEU A 193 3.44 -22.99 -4.14
N ASP A 194 2.53 -22.10 -3.74
CA ASP A 194 2.25 -20.80 -4.35
C ASP A 194 1.91 -19.77 -3.26
N GLY A 195 1.75 -18.49 -3.58
CA GLY A 195 1.33 -17.45 -2.66
C GLY A 195 2.37 -16.95 -1.66
N ASN A 196 3.62 -17.41 -1.74
CA ASN A 196 4.70 -17.01 -0.82
C ASN A 196 4.97 -15.51 -0.85
N GLY A 197 4.94 -14.87 -2.01
CA GLY A 197 5.15 -13.43 -2.15
C GLY A 197 4.06 -12.62 -1.44
N ARG A 198 2.79 -12.91 -1.71
CA ARG A 198 1.64 -12.26 -1.06
C ARG A 198 1.65 -12.46 0.45
N THR A 199 1.94 -13.69 0.90
CA THR A 199 2.03 -14.01 2.33
C THR A 199 3.15 -13.26 3.02
N SER A 200 4.33 -13.15 2.40
CA SER A 200 5.48 -12.44 2.97
C SER A 200 5.24 -10.94 3.10
N ARG A 201 4.60 -10.32 2.11
CA ARG A 201 4.24 -8.90 2.16
C ARG A 201 3.20 -8.62 3.25
N LEU A 202 2.20 -9.49 3.40
CA LEU A 202 1.20 -9.33 4.45
C LEU A 202 1.76 -9.64 5.84
N LEU A 203 2.70 -10.61 5.98
CA LEU A 203 3.44 -10.84 7.22
C LEU A 203 4.27 -9.62 7.63
N SER A 204 4.96 -9.01 6.67
CA SER A 204 5.71 -7.77 6.89
C SER A 204 4.81 -6.65 7.44
N THR A 205 3.64 -6.45 6.84
CA THR A 205 2.64 -5.49 7.30
C THR A 205 2.15 -5.81 8.72
N LEU A 206 1.88 -7.09 9.01
CA LEU A 206 1.51 -7.57 10.35
C LEU A 206 2.60 -7.24 11.39
N CYS A 207 3.87 -7.46 11.06
CA CYS A 207 4.99 -7.14 11.95
C CYS A 207 5.05 -5.65 12.27
N LEU A 208 4.88 -4.77 11.27
CA LEU A 208 4.80 -3.32 11.46
C LEU A 208 3.66 -2.93 12.40
N TYR A 209 2.45 -3.40 12.11
CA TYR A 209 1.25 -3.02 12.88
C TYR A 209 1.32 -3.49 14.32
N ARG A 210 1.79 -4.73 14.55
CA ARG A 210 2.00 -5.29 15.89
C ARG A 210 2.97 -4.44 16.74
N ALA A 211 3.97 -3.86 16.11
CA ALA A 211 4.95 -2.99 16.76
C ALA A 211 4.49 -1.53 16.92
N GLY A 212 3.21 -1.21 16.60
CA GLY A 212 2.68 0.15 16.67
C GLY A 212 3.08 1.05 15.50
N TYR A 213 3.50 0.46 14.40
CA TYR A 213 3.82 1.14 13.13
C TYR A 213 2.68 0.94 12.12
N ASP A 214 1.44 1.18 12.55
CA ASP A 214 0.28 0.99 11.69
C ASP A 214 0.04 2.17 10.72
N PHE A 215 0.63 3.34 11.01
CA PHE A 215 0.51 4.55 10.19
C PHE A 215 -0.94 4.84 9.77
N LYS A 216 -1.91 4.57 10.67
CA LYS A 216 -3.35 4.62 10.40
C LYS A 216 -3.79 3.78 9.19
N ARG A 217 -2.98 2.81 8.76
CA ARG A 217 -3.18 1.93 7.59
C ARG A 217 -3.29 2.69 6.26
N LEU A 218 -2.52 3.77 6.11
CA LEU A 218 -2.61 4.70 4.99
C LEU A 218 -1.57 4.46 3.88
N PHE A 219 -0.71 3.45 4.00
CA PHE A 219 0.35 3.15 3.02
C PHE A 219 0.09 1.85 2.25
N ALA A 220 0.68 1.74 1.07
CA ALA A 220 0.63 0.57 0.21
C ALA A 220 2.03 0.25 -0.33
N ILE A 221 2.82 -0.54 0.43
CA ILE A 221 4.21 -0.83 0.08
C ILE A 221 4.33 -1.61 -1.24
N SER A 222 3.34 -2.43 -1.58
CA SER A 222 3.33 -3.19 -2.83
C SER A 222 3.27 -2.29 -4.07
N GLU A 223 2.70 -1.10 -3.97
CA GLU A 223 2.73 -0.11 -5.05
C GLU A 223 4.18 0.30 -5.38
N PHE A 224 5.01 0.52 -4.36
CA PHE A 224 6.44 0.83 -4.56
C PHE A 224 7.17 -0.32 -5.26
N TYR A 225 6.92 -1.55 -4.88
CA TYR A 225 7.53 -2.73 -5.50
C TYR A 225 7.08 -2.93 -6.94
N ASP A 226 5.81 -2.69 -7.23
CA ASP A 226 5.21 -2.91 -8.55
C ASP A 226 5.63 -1.84 -9.58
N ARG A 227 5.91 -0.61 -9.14
CA ARG A 227 6.44 0.48 -9.99
C ARG A 227 7.79 0.12 -10.65
N ASP A 228 8.65 -0.65 -9.93
CA ASP A 228 9.91 -1.17 -10.49
C ASP A 228 10.15 -2.60 -9.99
N ARG A 229 9.40 -3.56 -10.54
CA ARG A 229 9.54 -4.99 -10.22
C ARG A 229 10.97 -5.52 -10.43
N PRO A 230 11.69 -5.12 -11.50
CA PRO A 230 13.09 -5.52 -11.65
C PRO A 230 13.97 -5.08 -10.47
N ALA A 231 13.81 -3.86 -9.95
CA ALA A 231 14.55 -3.40 -8.77
C ALA A 231 14.18 -4.20 -7.51
N PHE A 232 12.87 -4.47 -7.31
CA PHE A 232 12.39 -5.30 -6.22
C PHE A 232 13.01 -6.70 -6.23
N TYR A 233 12.99 -7.38 -7.36
CA TYR A 233 13.60 -8.72 -7.47
C TYR A 233 15.12 -8.69 -7.34
N ARG A 234 15.79 -7.66 -7.88
CA ARG A 234 17.24 -7.47 -7.68
C ARG A 234 17.58 -7.28 -6.21
N ALA A 235 16.80 -6.50 -5.46
CA ALA A 235 17.02 -6.30 -4.03
C ALA A 235 16.91 -7.60 -3.23
N ILE A 236 15.91 -8.44 -3.52
CA ILE A 236 15.79 -9.79 -2.91
C ILE A 236 16.98 -10.68 -3.30
N GLN A 237 17.35 -10.69 -4.58
CA GLN A 237 18.41 -11.56 -5.08
C GLN A 237 19.79 -11.15 -4.54
N SER A 238 20.04 -9.87 -4.35
CA SER A 238 21.31 -9.35 -3.84
C SER A 238 21.70 -9.91 -2.47
N VAL A 239 20.74 -10.28 -1.63
CA VAL A 239 20.98 -10.92 -0.33
C VAL A 239 21.64 -12.28 -0.51
N ARG A 240 21.15 -13.07 -1.46
CA ARG A 240 21.66 -14.41 -1.76
C ARG A 240 23.05 -14.36 -2.39
N GLU A 241 23.28 -13.37 -3.24
CA GLU A 241 24.58 -13.13 -3.89
C GLU A 241 25.65 -12.61 -2.92
N ARG A 242 25.25 -12.05 -1.77
CA ARG A 242 26.13 -11.53 -0.72
C ARG A 242 26.12 -12.40 0.53
N ASP A 243 26.06 -13.69 0.35
CA ASP A 243 26.15 -14.65 1.46
C ASP A 243 25.16 -14.36 2.60
N MET A 244 23.89 -14.11 2.24
CA MET A 244 22.79 -13.81 3.16
C MET A 244 22.98 -12.51 3.98
N ASP A 245 23.71 -11.53 3.48
CA ASP A 245 23.74 -10.18 4.02
C ASP A 245 22.49 -9.39 3.56
N LEU A 246 21.63 -9.07 4.51
CA LEU A 246 20.36 -8.40 4.29
C LEU A 246 20.48 -6.88 4.07
N THR A 247 21.67 -6.29 4.22
CA THR A 247 21.85 -4.83 4.22
C THR A 247 21.21 -4.17 2.99
N GLY A 248 21.50 -4.66 1.79
CA GLY A 248 20.95 -4.07 0.55
C GLY A 248 19.43 -4.22 0.43
N TRP A 249 18.86 -5.33 0.89
CA TRP A 249 17.41 -5.51 0.95
C TRP A 249 16.77 -4.55 1.95
N ILE A 250 17.34 -4.40 3.14
CA ILE A 250 16.84 -3.52 4.19
C ILE A 250 16.91 -2.05 3.74
N GLU A 251 17.96 -1.63 3.03
CA GLU A 251 18.03 -0.31 2.39
C GLU A 251 16.86 -0.08 1.42
N TYR A 252 16.61 -1.05 0.54
CA TYR A 252 15.52 -0.99 -0.43
C TYR A 252 14.15 -0.94 0.26
N PHE A 253 13.92 -1.84 1.23
CA PHE A 253 12.66 -1.94 1.98
C PHE A 253 12.37 -0.65 2.76
N ALA A 254 13.31 -0.20 3.59
CA ALA A 254 13.14 1.00 4.41
C ALA A 254 13.00 2.26 3.53
N GLY A 255 13.77 2.35 2.44
CA GLY A 255 13.67 3.44 1.46
C GLY A 255 12.29 3.49 0.79
N GLY A 256 11.74 2.34 0.41
CA GLY A 256 10.41 2.23 -0.17
C GLY A 256 9.29 2.62 0.81
N LEU A 257 9.36 2.13 2.04
CA LEU A 257 8.42 2.50 3.09
C LEU A 257 8.48 4.01 3.40
N ALA A 258 9.69 4.58 3.48
CA ALA A 258 9.87 6.02 3.68
C ALA A 258 9.24 6.83 2.55
N ALA A 259 9.41 6.43 1.29
CA ALA A 259 8.82 7.11 0.14
C ALA A 259 7.28 7.07 0.19
N GLN A 260 6.69 5.91 0.49
CA GLN A 260 5.24 5.77 0.63
C GLN A 260 4.68 6.63 1.77
N LEU A 261 5.35 6.66 2.92
CA LEU A 261 4.91 7.44 4.07
C LEU A 261 5.06 8.95 3.85
N GLU A 262 6.05 9.40 3.09
CA GLU A 262 6.17 10.81 2.69
C GLU A 262 5.02 11.24 1.77
N GLU A 263 4.59 10.37 0.84
CA GLU A 263 3.40 10.63 0.02
C GLU A 263 2.13 10.74 0.90
N VAL A 264 1.96 9.83 1.88
CA VAL A 264 0.85 9.88 2.84
C VAL A 264 0.89 11.17 3.67
N LYS A 265 2.06 11.52 4.20
CA LYS A 265 2.27 12.76 4.95
C LYS A 265 1.89 13.98 4.13
N ALA A 266 2.39 14.09 2.90
CA ALA A 266 2.08 15.21 2.00
C ALA A 266 0.58 15.31 1.68
N ARG A 267 -0.13 14.18 1.54
CA ARG A 267 -1.60 14.16 1.38
C ARG A 267 -2.30 14.65 2.66
N GLY A 268 -1.84 14.23 3.83
CA GLY A 268 -2.38 14.66 5.11
C GLY A 268 -2.18 16.17 5.36
N GLU A 269 -1.01 16.69 5.06
CA GLU A 269 -0.71 18.14 5.15
C GLU A 269 -1.63 18.94 4.24
N ARG A 270 -1.85 18.47 2.99
CA ARG A 270 -2.82 19.09 2.07
C ARG A 270 -4.24 19.09 2.63
N ALA A 271 -4.68 17.96 3.18
CA ALA A 271 -6.02 17.86 3.78
C ALA A 271 -6.22 18.88 4.90
N ILE A 272 -5.24 19.02 5.80
CA ILE A 272 -5.28 20.01 6.88
C ILE A 272 -5.37 21.45 6.31
N GLN A 273 -4.59 21.78 5.29
CA GLN A 273 -4.62 23.09 4.66
C GLN A 273 -5.99 23.36 4.00
N CYS A 274 -6.55 22.35 3.32
CA CYS A 274 -7.90 22.44 2.76
C CYS A 274 -8.93 22.70 3.86
N ASP A 275 -8.89 22.00 4.98
CA ASP A 275 -9.79 22.22 6.11
C ASP A 275 -9.67 23.63 6.71
N LEU A 276 -8.44 24.16 6.83
CA LEU A 276 -8.20 25.52 7.28
C LEU A 276 -8.78 26.55 6.31
N LEU A 277 -8.60 26.36 5.01
CA LEU A 277 -9.21 27.21 3.98
C LEU A 277 -10.73 27.13 4.00
N ALA A 278 -11.29 25.92 4.20
CA ALA A 278 -12.72 25.72 4.31
C ALA A 278 -13.32 26.55 5.45
N ARG A 279 -12.73 26.44 6.63
CA ARG A 279 -13.17 27.22 7.81
C ARG A 279 -13.03 28.72 7.60
N LYS A 280 -11.87 29.16 7.07
CA LYS A 280 -11.58 30.57 6.83
C LYS A 280 -12.55 31.21 5.82
N HIS A 281 -12.93 30.49 4.79
CA HIS A 281 -13.75 31.00 3.69
C HIS A 281 -15.21 30.51 3.70
N GLY A 282 -15.61 29.72 4.70
CA GLY A 282 -16.97 29.17 4.81
C GLY A 282 -17.35 28.32 3.59
N LEU A 283 -16.49 27.33 3.25
CA LEU A 283 -16.68 26.48 2.07
C LEU A 283 -17.62 25.31 2.41
N SER A 284 -18.43 24.92 1.44
CA SER A 284 -19.23 23.70 1.53
C SER A 284 -18.38 22.46 1.17
N ASP A 285 -18.88 21.26 1.54
CA ASP A 285 -18.21 19.98 1.23
C ASP A 285 -17.97 19.81 -0.28
N ARG A 286 -18.90 20.24 -1.13
CA ARG A 286 -18.74 20.22 -2.59
C ARG A 286 -17.65 21.17 -3.07
N GLN A 287 -17.53 22.35 -2.46
CA GLN A 287 -16.47 23.30 -2.79
C GLN A 287 -15.11 22.76 -2.36
N MET A 288 -15.06 22.04 -1.23
CA MET A 288 -13.85 21.35 -0.79
C MET A 288 -13.44 20.24 -1.75
N LEU A 289 -14.40 19.42 -2.20
CA LEU A 289 -14.16 18.38 -3.20
C LEU A 289 -13.55 18.95 -4.50
N ALA A 290 -14.06 20.10 -4.96
CA ALA A 290 -13.53 20.78 -6.13
C ALA A 290 -12.09 21.28 -5.92
N LEU A 291 -11.76 21.81 -4.73
CA LEU A 291 -10.39 22.24 -4.39
C LEU A 291 -9.43 21.09 -4.30
N ASP A 292 -9.80 20.02 -3.60
CA ASP A 292 -8.99 18.81 -3.48
C ASP A 292 -8.60 18.25 -4.85
N HIS A 293 -9.57 18.18 -5.77
CA HIS A 293 -9.30 17.71 -7.12
C HIS A 293 -8.33 18.63 -7.89
N VAL A 294 -8.51 19.95 -7.80
CA VAL A 294 -7.61 20.91 -8.45
C VAL A 294 -6.18 20.79 -7.89
N LEU A 295 -6.06 20.56 -6.60
CA LEU A 295 -4.76 20.36 -5.95
C LEU A 295 -4.09 19.03 -6.36
N GLU A 296 -4.87 17.98 -6.58
CA GLU A 296 -4.36 16.66 -6.97
C GLU A 296 -4.04 16.58 -8.47
N HIS A 297 -4.89 17.15 -9.33
CA HIS A 297 -4.83 16.98 -10.79
C HIS A 297 -4.46 18.24 -11.56
N GLY A 298 -4.30 19.37 -10.87
CA GLY A 298 -3.92 20.67 -11.45
C GLY A 298 -5.05 21.42 -12.16
N ARG A 299 -6.16 20.75 -12.45
CA ARG A 299 -7.31 21.31 -13.18
C ARG A 299 -8.62 20.59 -12.84
N LEU A 300 -9.74 21.25 -13.06
CA LEU A 300 -11.09 20.70 -12.91
C LEU A 300 -11.98 21.19 -14.06
N ALA A 301 -12.65 20.29 -14.76
CA ALA A 301 -13.75 20.62 -15.67
C ALA A 301 -15.11 20.41 -14.99
N ILE A 302 -16.15 21.09 -15.49
CA ILE A 302 -17.49 20.97 -14.91
C ILE A 302 -18.05 19.55 -15.04
N GLN A 303 -17.68 18.82 -16.11
CA GLN A 303 -18.08 17.43 -16.34
C GLN A 303 -17.56 16.48 -15.27
N ASP A 304 -16.29 16.68 -14.85
CA ASP A 304 -15.69 15.90 -13.78
C ASP A 304 -16.43 16.14 -12.46
N PHE A 305 -16.76 17.42 -12.19
CA PHE A 305 -17.47 17.79 -10.97
C PHE A 305 -18.91 17.24 -10.94
N GLU A 306 -19.58 17.16 -12.10
CA GLU A 306 -20.88 16.51 -12.23
C GLU A 306 -20.82 15.01 -11.92
N ALA A 307 -19.79 14.33 -12.37
CA ALA A 307 -19.61 12.89 -12.15
C ALA A 307 -19.45 12.54 -10.65
N TRP A 308 -18.85 13.43 -9.85
CA TRP A 308 -18.67 13.21 -8.40
C TRP A 308 -19.81 13.70 -7.54
N CYS A 309 -20.70 14.50 -8.09
CA CYS A 309 -21.85 15.01 -7.37
C CYS A 309 -23.16 14.55 -8.04
N PRO A 310 -23.43 13.22 -8.11
CA PRO A 310 -24.63 12.71 -8.74
C PRO A 310 -25.86 13.25 -8.03
N GLY A 311 -26.85 13.67 -8.81
CA GLY A 311 -28.10 14.27 -8.29
C GLY A 311 -28.03 15.77 -7.97
N VAL A 312 -26.88 16.43 -8.11
CA VAL A 312 -26.74 17.86 -7.97
C VAL A 312 -26.87 18.54 -9.34
N HIS A 313 -27.77 19.52 -9.44
CA HIS A 313 -28.01 20.20 -10.71
C HIS A 313 -26.78 21.00 -11.15
N ARG A 314 -26.40 20.92 -12.45
CA ARG A 314 -25.23 21.60 -13.05
C ARG A 314 -25.12 23.09 -12.69
N ARG A 315 -26.23 23.81 -12.63
CA ARG A 315 -26.24 25.24 -12.22
C ARG A 315 -25.74 25.45 -10.79
N THR A 316 -26.02 24.53 -9.89
CA THR A 316 -25.53 24.59 -8.50
C THR A 316 -24.02 24.39 -8.46
N LEU A 317 -23.49 23.41 -9.19
CA LEU A 317 -22.04 23.16 -9.31
C LEU A 317 -21.31 24.36 -9.94
N GLN A 318 -21.89 24.96 -11.00
CA GLN A 318 -21.34 26.18 -11.60
C GLN A 318 -21.33 27.37 -10.62
N ARG A 319 -22.35 27.50 -9.77
CA ARG A 319 -22.37 28.52 -8.72
C ARG A 319 -21.30 28.28 -7.65
N ASP A 320 -21.09 27.02 -7.25
CA ASP A 320 -20.02 26.64 -6.31
C ASP A 320 -18.65 27.01 -6.88
N LEU A 321 -18.36 26.69 -8.16
CA LEU A 321 -17.10 27.06 -8.81
C LEU A 321 -16.93 28.58 -8.96
N LYS A 322 -18.00 29.32 -9.33
CA LYS A 322 -17.94 30.78 -9.37
C LYS A 322 -17.67 31.41 -8.01
N ALA A 323 -18.22 30.84 -6.95
CA ALA A 323 -17.94 31.29 -5.58
C ALA A 323 -16.47 31.09 -5.21
N LEU A 324 -15.87 29.97 -5.60
CA LEU A 324 -14.45 29.72 -5.40
C LEU A 324 -13.55 30.68 -6.21
N VAL A 325 -13.94 30.98 -7.44
CA VAL A 325 -13.26 32.01 -8.26
C VAL A 325 -13.38 33.39 -7.62
N GLY A 326 -14.59 33.78 -7.16
CA GLY A 326 -14.81 35.06 -6.48
C GLY A 326 -14.02 35.21 -5.17
N LYS A 327 -13.68 34.08 -4.50
CA LYS A 327 -12.81 34.06 -3.32
C LYS A 327 -11.30 34.01 -3.66
N GLY A 328 -10.93 33.97 -4.94
CA GLY A 328 -9.54 33.89 -5.38
C GLY A 328 -8.86 32.53 -5.13
N LEU A 329 -9.66 31.50 -4.79
CA LEU A 329 -9.18 30.15 -4.57
C LEU A 329 -9.00 29.39 -5.89
N LEU A 330 -9.84 29.64 -6.88
CA LEU A 330 -9.72 29.13 -8.24
C LEU A 330 -9.59 30.28 -9.25
N VAL A 331 -9.01 29.97 -10.40
CA VAL A 331 -9.00 30.83 -11.61
C VAL A 331 -9.66 30.05 -12.73
N GLU A 332 -10.57 30.73 -13.44
CA GLU A 332 -11.25 30.18 -14.60
C GLU A 332 -10.42 30.39 -15.86
N HIS A 333 -10.23 29.35 -16.64
CA HIS A 333 -9.60 29.35 -17.95
C HIS A 333 -10.60 28.89 -19.02
N GLY A 334 -10.88 29.73 -20.01
CA GLY A 334 -11.81 29.47 -21.11
C GLY A 334 -12.18 30.75 -21.84
N THR A 335 -12.72 30.62 -23.05
CA THR A 335 -13.05 31.76 -23.93
C THR A 335 -14.42 32.37 -23.65
N GLY A 336 -15.25 31.77 -22.80
CA GLY A 336 -16.58 32.28 -22.47
C GLY A 336 -17.49 31.33 -21.67
N PRO A 337 -18.67 31.78 -21.27
CA PRO A 337 -19.62 31.01 -20.42
C PRO A 337 -20.06 29.66 -21.00
N THR A 338 -20.06 29.53 -22.32
CA THR A 338 -20.50 28.34 -23.07
C THR A 338 -19.33 27.49 -23.60
N ASP A 339 -18.10 27.84 -23.26
CA ASP A 339 -16.91 27.10 -23.70
C ASP A 339 -16.91 25.69 -23.10
N PRO A 340 -16.99 24.63 -23.93
CA PRO A 340 -16.97 23.26 -23.46
C PRO A 340 -15.60 22.83 -22.90
N THR A 341 -14.53 23.58 -23.22
CA THR A 341 -13.15 23.32 -22.75
C THR A 341 -12.80 24.12 -21.49
N ARG A 342 -13.79 24.82 -20.92
CA ARG A 342 -13.62 25.61 -19.70
C ARG A 342 -13.08 24.75 -18.56
N GLN A 343 -11.99 25.22 -17.95
CA GLN A 343 -11.31 24.57 -16.85
C GLN A 343 -11.08 25.55 -15.70
N TYR A 344 -11.01 25.01 -14.51
CA TYR A 344 -10.67 25.72 -13.29
C TYR A 344 -9.32 25.22 -12.78
N ARG A 345 -8.45 26.15 -12.38
CA ARG A 345 -7.09 25.87 -11.85
C ARG A 345 -6.91 26.59 -10.52
N ALA A 346 -5.84 26.23 -9.80
CA ALA A 346 -5.51 26.89 -8.54
C ALA A 346 -5.33 28.40 -8.74
N GLY A 347 -6.02 29.18 -7.92
CA GLY A 347 -5.85 30.63 -7.82
C GLY A 347 -4.66 31.02 -6.95
N ASP A 348 -4.33 32.32 -6.93
CA ASP A 348 -3.16 32.81 -6.18
C ASP A 348 -3.23 32.51 -4.68
N LEU A 349 -4.40 32.61 -4.05
CA LEU A 349 -4.58 32.30 -2.64
C LEU A 349 -4.33 30.81 -2.35
N LEU A 350 -4.87 29.94 -3.20
CA LEU A 350 -4.66 28.51 -3.10
C LEU A 350 -3.16 28.15 -3.34
N SER A 351 -2.59 28.71 -4.39
CA SER A 351 -1.18 28.51 -4.75
C SER A 351 -0.20 28.98 -3.67
N LYS A 352 -0.49 30.10 -2.99
CA LYS A 352 0.33 30.59 -1.86
C LYS A 352 0.20 29.69 -0.65
N ALA A 353 -1.00 29.25 -0.29
CA ALA A 353 -1.23 28.38 0.85
C ALA A 353 -0.48 27.03 0.76
N PHE A 354 -0.14 26.58 -0.47
CA PHE A 354 0.54 25.32 -0.74
C PHE A 354 1.99 25.45 -1.23
N LYS A 355 2.52 26.68 -1.38
CA LYS A 355 3.96 26.92 -1.68
C LYS A 355 4.85 26.94 -0.45
N GLU A 356 4.26 27.02 0.74
CA GLU A 356 4.95 27.04 2.03
C GLU A 356 5.08 25.63 2.66
N LEU A 357 4.66 24.59 1.93
CA LEU A 357 4.84 23.16 2.26
C LEU A 357 5.97 22.54 1.42
#